data_5419e99fc1b1ae932c1a7d00c199c6a4
#
_entry.id   5419e99fc1b1ae932c1a7d00c199c6a4
#
_cell.length_a   1.000
_cell.length_b   1.000
_cell.length_c   1.000
_cell.angle_alpha   90.00
_cell.angle_beta   90.00
_cell.angle_gamma   90.00
#
_symmetry.space_group_name_H-M   'P 1'
#
loop_
_entity.id
_entity.type
_entity.pdbx_description
1 polymer ?
#
loop_
_entity_poly.entity_id
_entity_poly.type
_entity_poly.pdbx_seq_one_letter_code
_entity_poly.pdbx_strand_id
1 'polypeptide(L)'
;EERKAMLEECCAPVAKAAGCELVVTTFDDLVVTAAKRAGASLLIRGLRDGTDLDYEMQMAGMNGAMEPGVQTVFLPASPEVRPITATLVRQIAGMGGDVSKFVPASVAARLKSKGKR
;
A
#
# COMPACT_ATOMS: atom_id res chain seq x y z
N GLU A 1 -11.70 7.58 2.93
CA GLU A 1 -11.92 7.49 4.37
C GLU A 1 -11.92 6.05 4.88
N GLU A 2 -12.62 5.16 4.18
CA GLU A 2 -12.65 3.74 4.57
C GLU A 2 -11.28 3.08 4.43
N ARG A 3 -10.55 3.40 3.36
CA ARG A 3 -9.20 2.88 3.17
C ARG A 3 -8.24 3.40 4.25
N LYS A 4 -8.40 4.66 4.65
CA LYS A 4 -7.61 5.24 5.72
C LYS A 4 -7.85 4.50 7.04
N ALA A 5 -9.12 4.24 7.37
CA ALA A 5 -9.48 3.50 8.58
C ALA A 5 -8.89 2.09 8.58
N MET A 6 -8.96 1.39 7.44
CA MET A 6 -8.38 0.06 7.33
C MET A 6 -6.88 0.05 7.54
N LEU A 7 -6.17 1.04 6.97
CA LEU A 7 -4.73 1.15 7.16
C LEU A 7 -4.38 1.40 8.63
N GLU A 8 -5.13 2.27 9.30
CA GLU A 8 -4.90 2.54 10.71
C GLU A 8 -5.12 1.28 11.56
N GLU A 9 -6.22 0.56 11.31
CA GLU A 9 -6.53 -0.68 12.02
C GLU A 9 -5.48 -1.76 11.83
N CYS A 10 -4.99 -1.93 10.61
CA CYS A 10 -4.05 -3.01 10.27
C CYS A 10 -2.61 -2.67 10.65
N CYS A 11 -2.23 -1.41 10.55
CA CYS A 11 -0.82 -1.01 10.68
C CYS A 11 -0.46 -0.47 12.06
N ALA A 12 -1.43 0.07 12.82
CA ALA A 12 -1.14 0.63 14.14
C ALA A 12 -0.52 -0.39 15.10
N PRO A 13 -1.02 -1.64 15.19
CA PRO A 13 -0.38 -2.63 16.09
C PRO A 13 1.05 -2.95 15.67
N VAL A 14 1.32 -3.01 14.36
CA VAL A 14 2.66 -3.29 13.84
C VAL A 14 3.61 -2.15 14.17
N ALA A 15 3.17 -0.91 13.97
CA ALA A 15 3.97 0.28 14.28
C ALA A 15 4.28 0.35 15.77
N LYS A 16 3.29 0.06 16.61
CA LYS A 16 3.47 0.06 18.06
C LYS A 16 4.49 -1.01 18.49
N ALA A 17 4.39 -2.21 17.93
CA ALA A 17 5.32 -3.29 18.25
C ALA A 17 6.75 -2.96 17.81
N ALA A 18 6.90 -2.23 16.71
CA ALA A 18 8.21 -1.82 16.18
C ALA A 18 8.75 -0.54 16.83
N GLY A 19 7.97 0.12 17.67
CA GLY A 19 8.37 1.38 18.30
C GLY A 19 8.36 2.56 17.33
N CYS A 20 7.52 2.51 16.30
CA CYS A 20 7.42 3.55 15.28
C CYS A 20 6.15 4.36 15.46
N GLU A 21 6.20 5.63 15.07
CA GLU A 21 5.02 6.46 14.95
C GLU A 21 4.39 6.23 13.58
N LEU A 22 3.08 5.99 13.56
CA LEU A 22 2.33 5.80 12.32
C LEU A 22 1.42 7.00 12.11
N VAL A 23 1.51 7.62 10.93
CA VAL A 23 0.57 8.66 10.51
C VAL A 23 -0.03 8.23 9.19
N VAL A 24 -1.35 8.09 9.13
CA VAL A 24 -2.08 7.77 7.90
C VAL A 24 -2.77 9.03 7.41
N THR A 25 -2.44 9.46 6.22
CA THR A 25 -2.99 10.69 5.66
C THR A 25 -3.36 10.46 4.20
N THR A 26 -4.10 11.42 3.63
CA THR A 26 -4.48 11.39 2.22
C THR A 26 -3.86 12.59 1.51
N PHE A 27 -3.67 12.46 0.21
CA PHE A 27 -3.18 13.57 -0.62
C PHE A 27 -3.77 13.44 -2.03
N ASP A 28 -3.88 14.56 -2.70
CA ASP A 28 -4.42 14.64 -4.06
C ASP A 28 -3.43 15.30 -5.04
N ASP A 29 -2.22 15.51 -4.59
CA ASP A 29 -1.15 16.10 -5.40
C ASP A 29 -0.04 15.06 -5.67
N LEU A 30 1.14 15.52 -6.07
CA LEU A 30 2.25 14.60 -6.37
C LEU A 30 2.75 13.94 -5.09
N VAL A 31 3.13 12.66 -5.21
CA VAL A 31 3.63 11.89 -4.06
C VAL A 31 4.86 12.54 -3.44
N VAL A 32 5.76 13.11 -4.25
CA VAL A 32 6.96 13.78 -3.71
C VAL A 32 6.61 15.05 -2.97
N THR A 33 5.57 15.76 -3.38
CA THR A 33 5.08 16.94 -2.67
C THR A 33 4.51 16.53 -1.32
N ALA A 34 3.70 15.47 -1.30
CA ALA A 34 3.14 14.95 -0.06
C ALA A 34 4.24 14.44 0.88
N ALA A 35 5.26 13.76 0.34
CA ALA A 35 6.39 13.28 1.12
C ALA A 35 7.16 14.44 1.76
N LYS A 36 7.42 15.47 1.00
CA LYS A 36 8.12 16.66 1.50
C LYS A 36 7.32 17.35 2.60
N ARG A 37 6.01 17.50 2.39
CA ARG A 37 5.10 18.09 3.38
C ARG A 37 5.13 17.32 4.70
N ALA A 38 5.24 15.98 4.62
CA ALA A 38 5.29 15.11 5.78
C ALA A 38 6.68 15.03 6.41
N GLY A 39 7.69 15.67 5.82
CA GLY A 39 9.06 15.60 6.31
C GLY A 39 9.76 14.29 5.99
N ALA A 40 9.27 13.53 5.02
CA ALA A 40 9.84 12.25 4.63
C ALA A 40 11.06 12.44 3.75
N SER A 41 12.09 11.63 3.96
CA SER A 41 13.30 11.58 3.12
C SER A 41 13.32 10.34 2.23
N LEU A 42 12.45 9.36 2.50
CA LEU A 42 12.38 8.11 1.76
C LEU A 42 10.95 7.83 1.32
N LEU A 43 10.82 7.30 0.10
CA LEU A 43 9.60 6.67 -0.39
C LEU A 43 9.88 5.18 -0.46
N ILE A 44 9.08 4.38 0.21
CA ILE A 44 9.25 2.92 0.19
C ILE A 44 8.16 2.35 -0.70
N ARG A 45 8.57 1.58 -1.72
CA ARG A 45 7.67 1.00 -2.71
C ARG A 45 7.86 -0.50 -2.75
N GLY A 46 6.76 -1.25 -2.80
CA GLY A 46 6.80 -2.69 -2.94
C GLY A 46 6.88 -3.12 -4.40
N LEU A 47 7.59 -4.21 -4.66
CA LEU A 47 7.70 -4.78 -6.00
C LEU A 47 7.25 -6.22 -5.97
N ARG A 48 6.37 -6.61 -6.89
CA ARG A 48 5.89 -7.99 -7.03
C ARG A 48 6.58 -8.73 -8.16
N ASP A 49 6.90 -8.04 -9.26
CA ASP A 49 7.48 -8.67 -10.45
C ASP A 49 8.27 -7.64 -11.29
N GLY A 50 8.82 -8.11 -12.41
CA GLY A 50 9.62 -7.28 -13.30
C GLY A 50 8.82 -6.16 -13.98
N THR A 51 7.53 -6.39 -14.24
CA THR A 51 6.66 -5.37 -14.82
C THR A 51 6.49 -4.20 -13.87
N ASP A 52 6.26 -4.49 -12.59
CA ASP A 52 6.21 -3.45 -11.56
C ASP A 52 7.54 -2.67 -11.53
N LEU A 53 8.66 -3.38 -11.61
CA LEU A 53 9.99 -2.76 -11.53
C LEU A 53 10.20 -1.73 -12.64
N ASP A 54 9.85 -2.06 -13.88
CA ASP A 54 10.05 -1.15 -14.99
C ASP A 54 9.32 0.19 -14.76
N TYR A 55 8.06 0.12 -14.38
CA TYR A 55 7.26 1.30 -14.11
C TYR A 55 7.79 2.08 -12.88
N GLU A 56 8.09 1.34 -11.81
CA GLU A 56 8.56 1.96 -10.57
C GLU A 56 9.92 2.66 -10.76
N MET A 57 10.79 2.09 -11.58
CA MET A 57 12.08 2.72 -11.87
C MET A 57 11.90 4.04 -12.63
N GLN A 58 10.95 4.09 -13.57
CA GLN A 58 10.63 5.33 -14.28
C GLN A 58 10.12 6.39 -13.31
N MET A 59 9.19 6.01 -12.43
CA MET A 59 8.64 6.93 -11.43
C MET A 59 9.73 7.41 -10.47
N ALA A 60 10.59 6.50 -10.00
CA ALA A 60 11.68 6.86 -9.09
C ALA A 60 12.63 7.87 -9.73
N GLY A 61 12.96 7.67 -11.01
CA GLY A 61 13.81 8.60 -11.73
C GLY A 61 13.21 9.99 -11.83
N MET A 62 11.93 10.07 -12.18
CA MET A 62 11.25 11.36 -12.29
C MET A 62 11.08 12.03 -10.92
N ASN A 63 10.69 11.26 -9.91
CA ASN A 63 10.54 11.78 -8.55
C ASN A 63 11.86 12.31 -8.02
N GLY A 64 12.97 11.59 -8.25
CA GLY A 64 14.28 12.03 -7.83
C GLY A 64 14.75 13.31 -8.50
N ALA A 65 14.37 13.49 -9.78
CA ALA A 65 14.68 14.73 -10.49
C ALA A 65 13.87 15.91 -9.97
N MET A 66 12.60 15.67 -9.63
CA MET A 66 11.73 16.74 -9.10
C MET A 66 12.08 17.12 -7.67
N GLU A 67 12.47 16.15 -6.87
CA GLU A 67 12.76 16.39 -5.44
C GLU A 67 13.96 15.53 -5.02
N PRO A 68 15.20 16.03 -5.24
CA PRO A 68 16.41 15.26 -4.93
C PRO A 68 16.57 14.86 -3.45
N GLY A 69 15.89 15.55 -2.55
CA GLY A 69 15.92 15.23 -1.12
C GLY A 69 15.09 14.04 -0.71
N VAL A 70 14.30 13.47 -1.64
CA VAL A 70 13.44 12.31 -1.36
C VAL A 70 13.92 11.15 -2.22
N GLN A 71 14.40 10.09 -1.57
CA GLN A 71 14.90 8.88 -2.25
C GLN A 71 13.85 7.79 -2.27
N THR A 72 13.82 7.00 -3.35
CA THR A 72 12.93 5.85 -3.44
C THR A 72 13.71 4.57 -3.13
N VAL A 73 13.14 3.73 -2.27
CA VAL A 73 13.69 2.42 -1.90
C VAL A 73 12.65 1.36 -2.27
N PHE A 74 13.09 0.29 -2.91
CA PHE A 74 12.21 -0.81 -3.30
C PHE A 74 12.38 -2.01 -2.38
N LEU A 75 11.25 -2.62 -1.99
CA LEU A 75 11.24 -3.86 -1.22
C LEU A 75 10.51 -4.93 -2.03
N PRO A 76 11.17 -6.07 -2.30
CA PRO A 76 10.49 -7.15 -3.01
C PRO A 76 9.43 -7.79 -2.13
N ALA A 77 8.30 -8.15 -2.72
CA ALA A 77 7.26 -8.88 -2.02
C ALA A 77 7.73 -10.30 -1.70
N SER A 78 7.35 -10.79 -0.51
CA SER A 78 7.61 -12.19 -0.16
C SER A 78 6.85 -13.11 -1.11
N PRO A 79 7.39 -14.31 -1.40
CA PRO A 79 6.73 -15.22 -2.36
C PRO A 79 5.28 -15.52 -2.02
N GLU A 80 4.93 -15.62 -0.74
CA GLU A 80 3.57 -15.94 -0.29
C GLU A 80 2.56 -14.86 -0.69
N VAL A 81 2.97 -13.60 -0.74
CA VAL A 81 2.05 -12.48 -1.03
C VAL A 81 2.19 -11.95 -2.44
N ARG A 82 3.20 -12.42 -3.17
CA ARG A 82 3.48 -11.92 -4.52
C ARG A 82 2.29 -12.02 -5.48
N PRO A 83 1.50 -13.11 -5.50
CA PRO A 83 0.35 -13.20 -6.40
C PRO A 83 -0.87 -12.39 -5.95
N ILE A 84 -0.87 -11.85 -4.74
CA ILE A 84 -2.03 -11.15 -4.19
C ILE A 84 -2.09 -9.74 -4.77
N THR A 85 -3.15 -9.47 -5.53
CA THR A 85 -3.40 -8.13 -6.09
C THR A 85 -4.78 -7.65 -5.65
N ALA A 86 -4.93 -6.34 -5.53
CA ALA A 86 -6.21 -5.76 -5.16
C ALA A 86 -7.31 -6.11 -6.16
N THR A 87 -6.98 -6.14 -7.45
CA THR A 87 -7.93 -6.50 -8.50
C THR A 87 -8.46 -7.90 -8.31
N LEU A 88 -7.58 -8.88 -8.10
CA LEU A 88 -8.01 -10.27 -7.90
C LEU A 88 -8.79 -10.45 -6.61
N VAL A 89 -8.37 -9.78 -5.54
CA VAL A 89 -9.10 -9.84 -4.26
C VAL A 89 -10.52 -9.32 -4.44
N ARG A 90 -10.68 -8.20 -5.12
CA ARG A 90 -12.01 -7.63 -5.37
C ARG A 90 -12.86 -8.55 -6.23
N GLN A 91 -12.27 -9.19 -7.25
CA GLN A 91 -13.00 -10.15 -8.10
C GLN A 91 -13.49 -11.35 -7.29
N ILE A 92 -12.61 -11.93 -6.48
CA ILE A 92 -12.96 -13.09 -5.65
C ILE A 92 -14.09 -12.72 -4.68
N ALA A 93 -13.95 -11.60 -3.99
CA ALA A 93 -14.97 -11.15 -3.05
C ALA A 93 -16.31 -10.86 -3.75
N GLY A 94 -16.25 -10.25 -4.93
CA GLY A 94 -17.45 -9.94 -5.72
C GLY A 94 -18.21 -11.17 -6.19
N MET A 95 -17.52 -12.29 -6.35
CA MET A 95 -18.12 -13.57 -6.72
C MET A 95 -18.51 -14.44 -5.51
N GLY A 96 -18.41 -13.89 -4.31
CA GLY A 96 -18.77 -14.61 -3.09
C GLY A 96 -17.68 -15.51 -2.54
N GLY A 97 -16.45 -15.39 -3.05
CA GLY A 97 -15.31 -16.17 -2.57
C GLY A 97 -14.77 -15.67 -1.25
N ASP A 98 -14.06 -16.53 -0.54
CA ASP A 98 -13.44 -16.21 0.73
C ASP A 98 -12.04 -15.63 0.50
N VAL A 99 -11.83 -14.40 0.96
CA VAL A 99 -10.55 -13.69 0.83
C VAL A 99 -9.74 -13.65 2.12
N SER A 100 -10.15 -14.41 3.13
CA SER A 100 -9.51 -14.37 4.45
C SER A 100 -8.03 -14.77 4.45
N LYS A 101 -7.61 -15.55 3.44
CA LYS A 101 -6.20 -15.93 3.29
C LYS A 101 -5.33 -14.86 2.65
N PHE A 102 -5.95 -13.82 2.09
CA PHE A 102 -5.24 -12.83 1.27
C PHE A 102 -5.22 -11.45 1.91
N VAL A 103 -6.11 -11.18 2.85
CA VAL A 103 -6.24 -9.86 3.46
C VAL A 103 -6.45 -9.99 4.97
N PRO A 104 -6.18 -8.91 5.73
CA PRO A 104 -6.48 -8.91 7.18
C PRO A 104 -7.97 -9.10 7.44
N ALA A 105 -8.29 -9.61 8.63
CA ALA A 105 -9.67 -9.94 9.00
C ALA A 105 -10.63 -8.76 8.87
N SER A 106 -10.22 -7.57 9.25
CA SER A 106 -11.06 -6.37 9.14
C SER A 106 -11.38 -6.02 7.69
N VAL A 107 -10.42 -6.23 6.80
CA VAL A 107 -10.60 -5.98 5.36
C VAL A 107 -11.53 -7.03 4.76
N ALA A 108 -11.35 -8.32 5.13
CA ALA A 108 -12.21 -9.40 4.66
C ALA A 108 -13.66 -9.15 5.06
N ALA A 109 -13.89 -8.69 6.29
CA ALA A 109 -15.24 -8.39 6.77
C ALA A 109 -15.89 -7.26 5.98
N ARG A 110 -15.13 -6.22 5.66
CA ARG A 110 -15.65 -5.08 4.87
C ARG A 110 -15.99 -5.50 3.45
N LEU A 111 -15.16 -6.32 2.82
CA LEU A 111 -15.39 -6.82 1.47
C LEU A 111 -16.62 -7.73 1.43
N LYS A 112 -16.78 -8.59 2.42
CA LYS A 112 -17.95 -9.46 2.52
C LYS A 112 -19.24 -8.65 2.66
N SER A 113 -19.21 -7.62 3.49
CA SER A 113 -20.36 -6.72 3.67
C SER A 113 -20.75 -6.05 2.36
N LYS A 114 -19.77 -5.58 1.57
CA LYS A 114 -20.03 -4.94 0.29
C LYS A 114 -20.51 -5.92 -0.78
N GLY A 115 -20.03 -7.15 -0.72
CA GLY A 115 -20.41 -8.20 -1.67
C GLY A 115 -21.82 -8.74 -1.52
N LYS A 116 -22.49 -8.40 -0.43
CA LYS A 116 -23.86 -8.85 -0.15
C LYS A 116 -24.95 -8.04 -0.82
N ARG A 117 -24.59 -7.11 -1.65
CA ARG A 117 -25.57 -6.26 -2.36
C ARG A 117 -26.30 -7.02 -3.45
#